data_6debe8042f3b658293419257310a197c
#
_entry.id   6debe8042f3b658293419257310a197c
#
_cell.length_a   1.000
_cell.length_b   1.000
_cell.length_c   1.000
_cell.angle_alpha   90.00
_cell.angle_beta   90.00
_cell.angle_gamma   90.00
#
_symmetry.space_group_name_H-M   'P 1'
#
loop_
_entity.id
_entity.type
_entity.pdbx_description
1 polymer ?
#
loop_
_entity_poly.entity_id
_entity_poly.type
_entity_poly.pdbx_seq_one_letter_code
_entity_poly.pdbx_strand_id
1 'polypeptide(L)'
;MKRIKQILFFVFVLSFIACRKDEHSDGLSSGNINEISIIINDALWNGEVGDSIRKKLAAPVDGLPQEEPLFTLNQYHEGSLEGSFKKRRNIIVVNKTGKKSFKVDKNKYCSTQNVFTVTGKSIDEVLLLIEMHSDEIISTIRQTEIAENQKRNEKSGLLDKKRFSDQYSISIHVPSSYSYALQNDQFLWLKKDIPSGNTNILFYKVPYEVIEKDKTIINNIIKMRDSIGNMYVHGQEPGTYMVTEEAYSPYLFMTSFQDKRAFETRGNWEMANDFMGGPFLNYAIRDDKNKCYLIIEGFIYSPSSPKRDLIIELESIIKSVQFL
;
A
#
# COMPACT_ATOMS: atom_id res chain seq x y z
N MET A 1 -31.68 -15.70 59.26
CA MET A 1 -31.97 -16.37 57.98
C MET A 1 -32.22 -15.45 56.79
N LYS A 2 -32.91 -14.28 56.91
CA LYS A 2 -33.15 -13.36 55.76
C LYS A 2 -31.87 -12.70 55.21
N ARG A 3 -30.90 -12.36 56.06
CA ARG A 3 -29.63 -11.72 55.64
C ARG A 3 -28.69 -12.68 54.88
N ILE A 4 -28.68 -13.94 55.23
CA ILE A 4 -27.88 -14.98 54.59
C ILE A 4 -28.41 -15.27 53.16
N LYS A 5 -29.73 -15.24 52.96
CA LYS A 5 -30.34 -15.40 51.63
C LYS A 5 -30.05 -14.23 50.67
N GLN A 6 -29.95 -13.01 51.21
CA GLN A 6 -29.59 -11.83 50.41
C GLN A 6 -28.12 -11.84 49.98
N ILE A 7 -27.22 -12.32 50.84
CA ILE A 7 -25.79 -12.46 50.49
C ILE A 7 -25.58 -13.56 49.45
N LEU A 8 -26.29 -14.70 49.58
CA LEU A 8 -26.21 -15.76 48.54
C LEU A 8 -26.77 -15.33 47.17
N PHE A 9 -27.83 -14.49 47.15
CA PHE A 9 -28.37 -13.95 45.91
C PHE A 9 -27.45 -12.95 45.26
N PHE A 10 -26.73 -12.13 46.04
CA PHE A 10 -25.75 -11.18 45.50
C PHE A 10 -24.48 -11.85 44.99
N VAL A 11 -24.03 -12.95 45.59
CA VAL A 11 -22.90 -13.76 45.11
C VAL A 11 -23.26 -14.51 43.81
N PHE A 12 -24.53 -14.94 43.65
CA PHE A 12 -25.01 -15.64 42.44
C PHE A 12 -25.16 -14.67 41.23
N VAL A 13 -25.45 -13.38 41.45
CA VAL A 13 -25.53 -12.37 40.37
C VAL A 13 -24.14 -11.93 39.91
N LEU A 14 -23.13 -11.98 40.80
CA LEU A 14 -21.74 -11.68 40.42
C LEU A 14 -21.06 -12.77 39.62
N SER A 15 -21.54 -13.98 39.60
CA SER A 15 -20.96 -15.09 38.85
C SER A 15 -21.39 -15.14 37.36
N PHE A 16 -22.28 -14.27 36.90
CA PHE A 16 -22.64 -14.12 35.48
C PHE A 16 -21.88 -13.01 34.74
N ILE A 17 -20.95 -12.29 35.42
CA ILE A 17 -19.94 -11.43 34.74
C ILE A 17 -18.70 -12.30 34.48
N ALA A 18 -18.89 -13.52 34.01
CA ALA A 18 -17.81 -14.37 33.52
C ALA A 18 -17.52 -13.96 32.08
N CYS A 19 -16.47 -13.21 31.92
CA CYS A 19 -15.55 -13.19 30.78
C CYS A 19 -16.17 -13.69 29.46
N ARG A 20 -16.66 -12.79 28.61
CA ARG A 20 -16.26 -12.89 27.21
C ARG A 20 -14.74 -12.75 27.20
N LYS A 21 -14.05 -13.89 27.18
CA LYS A 21 -12.68 -13.94 26.69
C LYS A 21 -12.76 -13.46 25.25
N ASP A 22 -12.39 -12.22 25.01
CA ASP A 22 -12.01 -11.80 23.68
C ASP A 22 -10.90 -12.77 23.28
N GLU A 23 -11.12 -13.53 22.20
CA GLU A 23 -10.12 -14.46 21.62
C GLU A 23 -8.94 -13.66 21.03
N HIS A 24 -8.48 -12.63 21.71
CA HIS A 24 -7.30 -11.89 21.34
C HIS A 24 -6.09 -12.79 21.59
N SER A 25 -5.55 -13.37 20.53
CA SER A 25 -4.25 -14.02 20.62
C SER A 25 -3.19 -12.91 20.68
N ASP A 26 -2.44 -12.85 21.77
CA ASP A 26 -1.25 -12.02 21.90
C ASP A 26 -0.24 -12.42 20.81
N GLY A 27 -0.24 -11.72 19.68
CA GLY A 27 0.67 -12.00 18.58
C GLY A 27 0.45 -11.13 17.36
N LEU A 28 1.48 -11.04 16.52
CA LEU A 28 1.40 -10.36 15.23
C LEU A 28 0.67 -11.25 14.21
N SER A 29 0.00 -10.62 13.26
CA SER A 29 -0.57 -11.30 12.11
C SER A 29 0.52 -11.96 11.27
N SER A 30 0.16 -13.02 10.55
CA SER A 30 1.02 -13.79 9.65
C SER A 30 0.56 -13.66 8.20
N GLY A 31 1.43 -14.07 7.28
CA GLY A 31 1.19 -14.04 5.84
C GLY A 31 2.07 -13.01 5.11
N ASN A 32 2.09 -13.14 3.79
CA ASN A 32 2.86 -12.24 2.93
C ASN A 32 2.13 -10.89 2.76
N ILE A 33 2.86 -9.91 2.26
CA ILE A 33 2.29 -8.62 1.86
C ILE A 33 1.31 -8.86 0.70
N ASN A 34 0.21 -8.11 0.68
CA ASN A 34 -0.81 -8.16 -0.37
C ASN A 34 -1.44 -9.56 -0.57
N GLU A 35 -1.47 -10.38 0.46
CA GLU A 35 -2.23 -11.64 0.50
C GLU A 35 -3.57 -11.49 1.20
N ILE A 36 -4.61 -12.10 0.62
CA ILE A 36 -5.96 -12.19 1.21
C ILE A 36 -6.35 -13.65 1.31
N SER A 37 -6.77 -14.08 2.50
CA SER A 37 -7.38 -15.38 2.72
C SER A 37 -8.90 -15.26 2.58
N ILE A 38 -9.47 -15.89 1.56
CA ILE A 38 -10.92 -15.90 1.28
C ILE A 38 -11.53 -17.17 1.85
N ILE A 39 -12.34 -17.05 2.88
CA ILE A 39 -13.08 -18.15 3.51
C ILE A 39 -14.47 -18.17 2.86
N ILE A 40 -14.71 -19.14 2.00
CA ILE A 40 -15.89 -19.18 1.14
C ILE A 40 -16.24 -20.62 0.75
N ASN A 41 -17.52 -20.90 0.55
CA ASN A 41 -17.99 -22.16 -0.02
C ASN A 41 -17.50 -22.35 -1.46
N ASP A 42 -17.09 -23.57 -1.82
CA ASP A 42 -16.52 -23.87 -3.15
C ASP A 42 -17.48 -23.55 -4.30
N ALA A 43 -18.78 -23.76 -4.14
CA ALA A 43 -19.76 -23.43 -5.16
C ALA A 43 -19.90 -21.92 -5.38
N LEU A 44 -19.77 -21.10 -4.33
CA LEU A 44 -19.71 -19.62 -4.46
C LEU A 44 -18.41 -19.15 -5.08
N TRP A 45 -17.28 -19.79 -4.72
CA TRP A 45 -15.97 -19.44 -5.27
C TRP A 45 -15.84 -19.75 -6.75
N ASN A 46 -16.39 -20.88 -7.20
CA ASN A 46 -16.37 -21.30 -8.60
C ASN A 46 -17.50 -20.69 -9.44
N GLY A 47 -18.35 -19.83 -8.86
CA GLY A 47 -19.42 -19.09 -9.52
C GLY A 47 -19.20 -17.59 -9.55
N GLU A 48 -20.28 -16.85 -9.84
CA GLU A 48 -20.30 -15.38 -10.04
C GLU A 48 -19.73 -14.61 -8.84
N VAL A 49 -19.88 -15.10 -7.62
CA VAL A 49 -19.34 -14.48 -6.41
C VAL A 49 -17.81 -14.47 -6.44
N GLY A 50 -17.20 -15.63 -6.74
CA GLY A 50 -15.75 -15.74 -6.88
C GLY A 50 -15.21 -14.92 -8.05
N ASP A 51 -15.94 -14.87 -9.17
CA ASP A 51 -15.58 -14.01 -10.33
C ASP A 51 -15.60 -12.54 -9.95
N SER A 52 -16.61 -12.08 -9.22
CA SER A 52 -16.71 -10.70 -8.74
C SER A 52 -15.56 -10.36 -7.78
N ILE A 53 -15.24 -11.25 -6.84
CA ILE A 53 -14.10 -11.09 -5.91
C ILE A 53 -12.79 -10.96 -6.70
N ARG A 54 -12.51 -11.87 -7.65
CA ARG A 54 -11.31 -11.84 -8.49
C ARG A 54 -11.23 -10.57 -9.31
N LYS A 55 -12.31 -10.18 -9.96
CA LYS A 55 -12.39 -8.96 -10.77
C LYS A 55 -12.05 -7.69 -9.97
N LYS A 56 -12.47 -7.59 -8.71
CA LYS A 56 -12.24 -6.42 -7.85
C LYS A 56 -10.90 -6.46 -7.12
N LEU A 57 -10.60 -7.57 -6.46
CA LEU A 57 -9.47 -7.65 -5.54
C LEU A 57 -8.18 -8.17 -6.21
N ALA A 58 -8.29 -8.85 -7.35
CA ALA A 58 -7.15 -9.24 -8.17
C ALA A 58 -7.07 -8.46 -9.49
N ALA A 59 -7.68 -7.28 -9.57
CA ALA A 59 -7.48 -6.36 -10.69
C ALA A 59 -6.00 -6.02 -10.86
N PRO A 60 -5.52 -5.76 -12.08
CA PRO A 60 -4.14 -5.33 -12.32
C PRO A 60 -3.77 -4.08 -11.54
N VAL A 61 -2.52 -4.01 -11.08
CA VAL A 61 -1.94 -2.80 -10.48
C VAL A 61 -1.59 -1.81 -11.58
N ASP A 62 -2.10 -0.58 -11.47
CA ASP A 62 -1.81 0.49 -12.41
C ASP A 62 -0.32 0.85 -12.46
N GLY A 63 0.22 1.01 -13.66
CA GLY A 63 1.59 1.48 -13.90
C GLY A 63 2.67 0.42 -13.75
N LEU A 64 2.33 -0.87 -13.71
CA LEU A 64 3.31 -1.95 -13.81
C LEU A 64 3.51 -2.38 -15.28
N PRO A 65 4.76 -2.71 -15.70
CA PRO A 65 5.05 -3.13 -17.07
C PRO A 65 4.49 -4.53 -17.42
N GLN A 66 4.15 -5.31 -16.42
CA GLN A 66 3.49 -6.60 -16.53
C GLN A 66 2.27 -6.61 -15.60
N GLU A 67 1.20 -7.27 -16.01
CA GLU A 67 0.01 -7.40 -15.18
C GLU A 67 0.31 -8.21 -13.92
N GLU A 68 0.22 -7.56 -12.78
CA GLU A 68 0.28 -8.17 -11.47
C GLU A 68 -0.99 -7.81 -10.69
N PRO A 69 -1.64 -8.79 -10.00
CA PRO A 69 -2.87 -8.52 -9.28
C PRO A 69 -2.64 -7.64 -8.06
N LEU A 70 -3.61 -6.78 -7.72
CA LEU A 70 -3.61 -5.97 -6.50
C LEU A 70 -3.32 -6.83 -5.26
N PHE A 71 -4.02 -7.97 -5.15
CA PHE A 71 -3.82 -8.92 -4.07
C PHE A 71 -3.73 -10.34 -4.60
N THR A 72 -2.91 -11.16 -3.96
CA THR A 72 -2.91 -12.61 -4.12
C THR A 72 -4.07 -13.19 -3.32
N LEU A 73 -5.01 -13.85 -3.99
CA LEU A 73 -6.19 -14.42 -3.36
C LEU A 73 -5.97 -15.91 -3.11
N ASN A 74 -6.08 -16.32 -1.86
CA ASN A 74 -6.00 -17.72 -1.43
C ASN A 74 -7.36 -18.15 -0.90
N GLN A 75 -8.04 -19.03 -1.61
CA GLN A 75 -9.34 -19.56 -1.21
C GLN A 75 -9.19 -20.69 -0.20
N TYR A 76 -10.07 -20.70 0.80
CA TYR A 76 -10.19 -21.74 1.82
C TYR A 76 -11.65 -22.05 2.08
N HIS A 77 -11.95 -23.31 2.43
CA HIS A 77 -13.28 -23.76 2.77
C HIS A 77 -13.82 -23.09 4.05
N GLU A 78 -15.15 -22.99 4.20
CA GLU A 78 -15.83 -22.32 5.32
C GLU A 78 -15.38 -22.75 6.72
N GLY A 79 -15.02 -24.02 6.92
CA GLY A 79 -14.51 -24.54 8.19
C GLY A 79 -13.07 -24.22 8.53
N SER A 80 -12.34 -23.55 7.62
CA SER A 80 -10.88 -23.35 7.77
C SER A 80 -10.49 -22.23 8.74
N LEU A 81 -11.42 -21.42 9.24
CA LEU A 81 -11.13 -20.28 10.13
C LEU A 81 -10.83 -20.74 11.57
N GLU A 82 -9.79 -21.56 11.74
CA GLU A 82 -9.36 -22.10 13.03
C GLU A 82 -7.84 -22.06 13.18
N GLY A 83 -7.34 -22.18 14.40
CA GLY A 83 -5.92 -22.29 14.71
C GLY A 83 -5.06 -21.19 14.07
N SER A 84 -4.05 -21.56 13.26
CA SER A 84 -3.13 -20.63 12.61
C SER A 84 -3.79 -19.76 11.52
N PHE A 85 -4.91 -20.18 10.94
CA PHE A 85 -5.65 -19.37 9.96
C PHE A 85 -6.24 -18.11 10.57
N LYS A 86 -6.64 -18.13 11.84
CA LYS A 86 -7.09 -16.92 12.56
C LYS A 86 -6.00 -15.84 12.63
N LYS A 87 -4.73 -16.19 12.43
CA LYS A 87 -3.60 -15.24 12.46
C LYS A 87 -3.26 -14.63 11.10
N ARG A 88 -3.95 -15.00 10.01
CA ARG A 88 -3.75 -14.38 8.69
C ARG A 88 -4.06 -12.88 8.74
N ARG A 89 -3.25 -12.07 8.04
CA ARG A 89 -3.35 -10.60 8.11
C ARG A 89 -4.65 -10.06 7.55
N ASN A 90 -5.04 -10.52 6.36
CA ASN A 90 -6.27 -10.08 5.71
C ASN A 90 -7.14 -11.31 5.45
N ILE A 91 -8.34 -11.30 6.02
CA ILE A 91 -9.32 -12.39 5.90
C ILE A 91 -10.62 -11.81 5.39
N ILE A 92 -11.21 -12.44 4.38
CA ILE A 92 -12.58 -12.16 3.92
C ILE A 92 -13.40 -13.43 4.12
N VAL A 93 -14.46 -13.33 4.90
CA VAL A 93 -15.42 -14.41 5.12
C VAL A 93 -16.68 -14.10 4.33
N VAL A 94 -17.08 -15.02 3.44
CA VAL A 94 -18.25 -14.85 2.57
C VAL A 94 -19.26 -15.95 2.87
N ASN A 95 -20.45 -15.57 3.33
CA ASN A 95 -21.52 -16.50 3.70
C ASN A 95 -22.81 -16.19 2.93
N LYS A 96 -23.44 -17.22 2.34
CA LYS A 96 -24.77 -17.12 1.72
C LYS A 96 -25.89 -17.52 2.71
N THR A 97 -25.72 -17.19 3.97
CA THR A 97 -26.73 -17.52 5.01
C THR A 97 -26.86 -16.34 5.97
N GLY A 98 -28.10 -16.05 6.36
CA GLY A 98 -28.36 -15.03 7.36
C GLY A 98 -28.81 -13.67 6.79
N LYS A 99 -28.80 -12.64 7.62
CA LYS A 99 -29.22 -11.29 7.25
C LYS A 99 -28.13 -10.59 6.44
N LYS A 100 -28.55 -9.88 5.37
CA LYS A 100 -27.63 -9.05 4.58
C LYS A 100 -26.82 -8.11 5.48
N SER A 101 -25.48 -8.23 5.46
CA SER A 101 -24.58 -7.40 6.24
C SER A 101 -23.16 -7.40 5.68
N PHE A 102 -22.48 -6.26 5.85
CA PHE A 102 -21.04 -6.12 5.70
C PHE A 102 -20.45 -5.66 7.04
N LYS A 103 -19.32 -6.23 7.44
CA LYS A 103 -18.65 -5.89 8.69
C LYS A 103 -17.14 -5.90 8.52
N VAL A 104 -16.47 -4.92 9.13
CA VAL A 104 -15.01 -4.83 9.22
C VAL A 104 -14.61 -4.93 10.69
N ASP A 105 -13.85 -5.95 11.03
CA ASP A 105 -13.25 -6.12 12.36
C ASP A 105 -11.74 -5.95 12.24
N LYS A 106 -11.18 -4.88 12.82
CA LYS A 106 -9.72 -4.69 12.92
C LYS A 106 -9.19 -5.39 14.17
N ASN A 107 -8.04 -6.06 14.03
CA ASN A 107 -7.36 -6.76 15.14
C ASN A 107 -8.25 -7.78 15.87
N LYS A 108 -9.10 -8.50 15.13
CA LYS A 108 -10.08 -9.42 15.73
C LYS A 108 -9.42 -10.57 16.48
N TYR A 109 -8.42 -11.19 15.90
CA TYR A 109 -7.73 -12.36 16.47
C TYR A 109 -6.25 -12.08 16.80
N CYS A 110 -5.63 -11.09 16.17
CA CYS A 110 -4.24 -10.71 16.40
C CYS A 110 -4.00 -9.27 15.94
N SER A 111 -2.86 -8.68 16.30
CA SER A 111 -2.51 -7.32 15.90
C SER A 111 -2.25 -7.20 14.40
N THR A 112 -2.51 -6.02 13.83
CA THR A 112 -2.34 -5.69 12.41
C THR A 112 -3.16 -6.58 11.47
N GLN A 113 -4.39 -6.88 11.87
CA GLN A 113 -5.30 -7.78 11.13
C GLN A 113 -6.55 -7.04 10.66
N ASN A 114 -7.01 -7.36 9.45
CA ASN A 114 -8.32 -7.00 8.93
C ASN A 114 -9.15 -8.26 8.68
N VAL A 115 -10.36 -8.30 9.23
CA VAL A 115 -11.34 -9.36 8.98
C VAL A 115 -12.60 -8.71 8.43
N PHE A 116 -12.92 -9.02 7.19
CA PHE A 116 -14.13 -8.57 6.52
C PHE A 116 -15.15 -9.72 6.51
N THR A 117 -16.40 -9.45 6.83
CA THR A 117 -17.47 -10.44 6.76
C THR A 117 -18.57 -9.93 5.83
N VAL A 118 -18.82 -10.68 4.76
CA VAL A 118 -19.88 -10.44 3.77
C VAL A 118 -20.93 -11.51 3.93
N THR A 119 -22.16 -11.15 4.26
CA THR A 119 -23.26 -12.10 4.49
C THR A 119 -24.51 -11.68 3.73
N GLY A 120 -25.13 -12.59 3.00
CA GLY A 120 -26.39 -12.36 2.28
C GLY A 120 -27.28 -13.61 2.26
N LYS A 121 -28.59 -13.43 1.98
CA LYS A 121 -29.54 -14.54 1.83
C LYS A 121 -29.48 -15.17 0.44
N SER A 122 -29.05 -14.41 -0.55
CA SER A 122 -28.94 -14.81 -1.96
C SER A 122 -27.58 -14.45 -2.54
N ILE A 123 -27.27 -15.00 -3.70
CA ILE A 123 -26.09 -14.63 -4.49
C ILE A 123 -26.13 -13.14 -4.80
N ASP A 124 -27.25 -12.60 -5.25
CA ASP A 124 -27.43 -11.19 -5.59
C ASP A 124 -27.11 -10.25 -4.42
N GLU A 125 -27.53 -10.60 -3.20
CA GLU A 125 -27.21 -9.80 -2.00
C GLU A 125 -25.72 -9.81 -1.70
N VAL A 126 -25.04 -10.94 -1.87
CA VAL A 126 -23.58 -11.06 -1.68
C VAL A 126 -22.83 -10.28 -2.75
N LEU A 127 -23.21 -10.41 -4.02
CA LEU A 127 -22.63 -9.66 -5.14
C LEU A 127 -22.78 -8.15 -4.94
N LEU A 128 -23.96 -7.69 -4.55
CA LEU A 128 -24.20 -6.29 -4.27
C LEU A 128 -23.29 -5.75 -3.15
N LEU A 129 -23.09 -6.51 -2.08
CA LEU A 129 -22.19 -6.13 -0.98
C LEU A 129 -20.74 -6.08 -1.41
N ILE A 130 -20.27 -7.03 -2.23
CA ILE A 130 -18.92 -7.03 -2.78
C ILE A 130 -18.73 -5.78 -3.66
N GLU A 131 -19.69 -5.48 -4.55
CA GLU A 131 -19.62 -4.31 -5.42
C GLU A 131 -19.57 -3.00 -4.62
N MET A 132 -20.41 -2.86 -3.59
CA MET A 132 -20.50 -1.66 -2.76
C MET A 132 -19.29 -1.43 -1.86
N HIS A 133 -18.60 -2.50 -1.41
CA HIS A 133 -17.55 -2.42 -0.38
C HIS A 133 -16.16 -2.80 -0.88
N SER A 134 -15.98 -3.13 -2.17
CA SER A 134 -14.66 -3.50 -2.70
C SER A 134 -13.62 -2.41 -2.48
N ASP A 135 -13.95 -1.14 -2.71
CA ASP A 135 -13.03 -0.01 -2.54
C ASP A 135 -12.65 0.21 -1.07
N GLU A 136 -13.61 0.02 -0.15
CA GLU A 136 -13.35 0.04 1.30
C GLU A 136 -12.40 -1.08 1.72
N ILE A 137 -12.61 -2.30 1.21
CA ILE A 137 -11.73 -3.45 1.45
C ILE A 137 -10.32 -3.14 0.94
N ILE A 138 -10.18 -2.71 -0.31
CA ILE A 138 -8.90 -2.40 -0.96
C ILE A 138 -8.14 -1.32 -0.17
N SER A 139 -8.81 -0.21 0.12
CA SER A 139 -8.18 0.92 0.83
C SER A 139 -7.76 0.55 2.25
N THR A 140 -8.59 -0.22 2.98
CA THR A 140 -8.28 -0.68 4.33
C THR A 140 -7.07 -1.60 4.36
N ILE A 141 -7.00 -2.57 3.42
CA ILE A 141 -5.85 -3.48 3.31
C ILE A 141 -4.59 -2.69 2.95
N ARG A 142 -4.63 -1.82 1.93
CA ARG A 142 -3.47 -1.01 1.53
C ARG A 142 -2.93 -0.14 2.65
N GLN A 143 -3.80 0.51 3.41
CA GLN A 143 -3.38 1.30 4.58
C GLN A 143 -2.67 0.44 5.63
N THR A 144 -3.18 -0.75 5.90
CA THR A 144 -2.56 -1.70 6.85
C THR A 144 -1.21 -2.20 6.34
N GLU A 145 -1.08 -2.53 5.05
CA GLU A 145 0.18 -3.00 4.45
C GLU A 145 1.24 -1.90 4.43
N ILE A 146 0.88 -0.66 4.12
CA ILE A 146 1.77 0.50 4.20
C ILE A 146 2.27 0.70 5.64
N ALA A 147 1.37 0.72 6.62
CA ALA A 147 1.74 0.89 8.02
C ALA A 147 2.65 -0.25 8.53
N GLU A 148 2.40 -1.48 8.11
CA GLU A 148 3.24 -2.63 8.48
C GLU A 148 4.63 -2.55 7.83
N ASN A 149 4.73 -2.14 6.57
CA ASN A 149 6.02 -1.89 5.92
C ASN A 149 6.80 -0.77 6.64
N GLN A 150 6.15 0.33 7.02
CA GLN A 150 6.78 1.40 7.78
C GLN A 150 7.36 0.89 9.11
N LYS A 151 6.61 0.06 9.86
CA LYS A 151 7.11 -0.57 11.10
C LYS A 151 8.32 -1.49 10.86
N ARG A 152 8.31 -2.24 9.74
CA ARG A 152 9.46 -3.10 9.36
C ARG A 152 10.68 -2.25 9.04
N ASN A 153 10.50 -1.17 8.30
CA ASN A 153 11.55 -0.22 7.97
C ASN A 153 12.19 0.38 9.23
N GLU A 154 11.37 0.84 10.18
CA GLU A 154 11.86 1.35 11.48
C GLU A 154 12.69 0.33 12.24
N LYS A 155 12.23 -0.93 12.29
CA LYS A 155 12.96 -2.03 12.98
C LYS A 155 14.28 -2.39 12.31
N SER A 156 14.41 -2.20 10.99
CA SER A 156 15.65 -2.50 10.25
C SER A 156 16.73 -1.43 10.40
N GLY A 157 16.42 -0.33 11.09
CA GLY A 157 17.26 0.87 11.19
C GLY A 157 16.99 1.85 10.06
N LEU A 158 17.16 3.14 10.33
CA LEU A 158 16.86 4.23 9.40
C LEU A 158 18.12 5.02 9.07
N LEU A 159 18.14 5.64 7.89
CA LEU A 159 19.13 6.67 7.55
C LEU A 159 18.97 7.90 8.45
N ASP A 160 20.07 8.65 8.61
CA ASP A 160 20.05 9.93 9.34
C ASP A 160 19.08 10.92 8.66
N LYS A 161 18.15 11.45 9.47
CA LYS A 161 17.10 12.36 9.02
C LYS A 161 17.62 13.78 8.75
N LYS A 162 18.80 14.14 9.23
CA LYS A 162 19.32 15.51 9.20
C LYS A 162 19.33 16.09 7.80
N ARG A 163 19.79 15.33 6.80
CA ARG A 163 19.86 15.81 5.42
C ARG A 163 18.47 16.12 4.83
N PHE A 164 17.48 15.29 5.13
CA PHE A 164 16.10 15.52 4.66
C PHE A 164 15.49 16.75 5.33
N SER A 165 15.76 16.97 6.61
CA SER A 165 15.28 18.16 7.32
C SER A 165 15.94 19.44 6.81
N ASP A 166 17.25 19.42 6.62
CA ASP A 166 18.02 20.61 6.22
C ASP A 166 17.70 21.04 4.77
N GLN A 167 17.59 20.08 3.85
CA GLN A 167 17.42 20.37 2.43
C GLN A 167 15.97 20.50 1.98
N TYR A 168 15.09 19.67 2.56
CA TYR A 168 13.69 19.57 2.12
C TYR A 168 12.67 20.00 3.16
N SER A 169 13.06 20.25 4.42
CA SER A 169 12.18 20.55 5.55
C SER A 169 11.17 19.42 5.80
N ILE A 170 11.63 18.18 5.72
CA ILE A 170 10.86 16.98 5.98
C ILE A 170 11.58 16.02 6.92
N SER A 171 10.81 15.18 7.59
CA SER A 171 11.28 13.93 8.19
C SER A 171 10.74 12.77 7.37
N ILE A 172 11.55 11.73 7.16
CA ILE A 172 11.16 10.53 6.40
C ILE A 172 11.86 9.30 6.96
N HIS A 173 11.20 8.14 6.87
CA HIS A 173 11.72 6.86 7.37
C HIS A 173 12.29 6.03 6.21
N VAL A 174 13.51 6.36 5.77
CA VAL A 174 14.23 5.58 4.76
C VAL A 174 15.05 4.50 5.46
N PRO A 175 14.91 3.21 5.10
CA PRO A 175 15.72 2.14 5.68
C PRO A 175 17.21 2.35 5.47
N SER A 176 18.03 1.95 6.44
CA SER A 176 19.50 2.03 6.38
C SER A 176 20.14 1.16 5.28
N SER A 177 19.36 0.27 4.67
CA SER A 177 19.79 -0.50 3.48
C SER A 177 19.88 0.32 2.20
N TYR A 178 19.35 1.56 2.19
CA TYR A 178 19.58 2.51 1.11
C TYR A 178 20.90 3.25 1.29
N SER A 179 21.56 3.57 0.19
CA SER A 179 22.77 4.38 0.16
C SER A 179 22.59 5.56 -0.79
N TYR A 180 23.41 6.59 -0.61
CA TYR A 180 23.40 7.77 -1.49
C TYR A 180 24.13 7.44 -2.79
N ALA A 181 23.38 7.35 -3.92
CA ALA A 181 23.93 7.18 -5.26
C ALA A 181 24.43 8.51 -5.83
N LEU A 182 23.67 9.59 -5.60
CA LEU A 182 24.03 10.96 -5.96
C LEU A 182 23.44 11.93 -4.92
N GLN A 183 24.22 12.94 -4.56
CA GLN A 183 23.75 14.00 -3.66
C GLN A 183 24.41 15.34 -3.98
N ASN A 184 23.57 16.38 -4.11
CA ASN A 184 23.99 17.77 -4.19
C ASN A 184 22.93 18.66 -3.51
N ASP A 185 23.03 19.97 -3.62
CA ASP A 185 22.13 20.92 -2.94
C ASP A 185 20.70 20.94 -3.52
N GLN A 186 20.48 20.41 -4.72
CA GLN A 186 19.19 20.46 -5.41
C GLN A 186 18.57 19.08 -5.60
N PHE A 187 19.37 18.01 -5.56
CA PHE A 187 18.95 16.67 -5.93
C PHE A 187 19.56 15.61 -5.01
N LEU A 188 18.74 14.64 -4.66
CA LEU A 188 19.16 13.51 -3.86
C LEU A 188 18.65 12.22 -4.50
N TRP A 189 19.55 11.27 -4.72
CA TRP A 189 19.25 9.92 -5.21
C TRP A 189 19.72 8.88 -4.20
N LEU A 190 18.77 8.10 -3.69
CA LEU A 190 19.00 6.95 -2.84
C LEU A 190 18.78 5.65 -3.64
N LYS A 191 19.65 4.69 -3.45
CA LYS A 191 19.62 3.39 -4.13
C LYS A 191 19.74 2.26 -3.10
N LYS A 192 18.97 1.19 -3.29
CA LYS A 192 19.08 -0.08 -2.57
C LYS A 192 19.21 -1.20 -3.59
N ASP A 193 20.31 -1.95 -3.54
CA ASP A 193 20.48 -3.15 -4.33
C ASP A 193 19.68 -4.30 -3.73
N ILE A 194 19.01 -5.08 -4.58
CA ILE A 194 18.24 -6.27 -4.26
C ILE A 194 18.68 -7.42 -5.17
N PRO A 195 18.42 -8.69 -4.84
CA PRO A 195 18.89 -9.82 -5.65
C PRO A 195 18.45 -9.77 -7.13
N SER A 196 17.31 -9.13 -7.43
CA SER A 196 16.75 -9.02 -8.78
C SER A 196 17.08 -7.71 -9.50
N GLY A 197 17.83 -6.79 -8.87
CA GLY A 197 18.12 -5.46 -9.43
C GLY A 197 18.29 -4.39 -8.35
N ASN A 198 17.52 -3.33 -8.43
CA ASN A 198 17.57 -2.26 -7.42
C ASN A 198 16.25 -1.49 -7.30
N THR A 199 16.07 -0.83 -6.15
CA THR A 199 15.01 0.13 -5.89
C THR A 199 15.63 1.50 -5.60
N ASN A 200 15.00 2.56 -6.04
CA ASN A 200 15.56 3.90 -6.05
C ASN A 200 14.54 4.92 -5.53
N ILE A 201 15.03 5.99 -4.89
CA ILE A 201 14.20 7.10 -4.44
C ILE A 201 14.91 8.41 -4.79
N LEU A 202 14.22 9.30 -5.48
CA LEU A 202 14.68 10.64 -5.84
C LEU A 202 13.95 11.69 -5.03
N PHE A 203 14.67 12.76 -4.65
CA PHE A 203 14.12 13.95 -4.01
C PHE A 203 14.63 15.18 -4.71
N TYR A 204 13.73 16.08 -5.09
CA TYR A 204 14.06 17.39 -5.66
C TYR A 204 12.88 18.35 -5.52
N LYS A 205 13.12 19.64 -5.75
CA LYS A 205 12.08 20.68 -5.75
C LYS A 205 12.00 21.33 -7.11
N VAL A 206 10.79 21.67 -7.53
CA VAL A 206 10.54 22.43 -8.75
C VAL A 206 9.56 23.57 -8.48
N PRO A 207 9.69 24.74 -9.15
CA PRO A 207 8.71 25.82 -9.08
C PRO A 207 7.32 25.36 -9.53
N TYR A 208 6.26 26.03 -9.08
CA TYR A 208 4.86 25.69 -9.47
C TYR A 208 4.66 25.68 -10.98
N GLU A 209 5.27 26.62 -11.69
CA GLU A 209 5.15 26.80 -13.13
C GLU A 209 5.63 25.60 -13.94
N VAL A 210 6.50 24.77 -13.36
CA VAL A 210 6.95 23.53 -14.01
C VAL A 210 5.81 22.55 -14.20
N ILE A 211 4.87 22.49 -13.23
CA ILE A 211 3.74 21.56 -13.23
C ILE A 211 2.43 22.26 -13.63
N GLU A 212 2.20 23.49 -13.13
CA GLU A 212 0.91 24.18 -13.27
C GLU A 212 0.87 25.22 -14.39
N LYS A 213 1.86 25.29 -15.31
CA LYS A 213 1.90 26.31 -16.36
C LYS A 213 0.67 26.32 -17.29
N ASP A 214 0.01 25.16 -17.42
CA ASP A 214 -1.20 24.96 -18.22
C ASP A 214 -2.07 23.83 -17.63
N LYS A 215 -3.15 23.43 -18.35
CA LYS A 215 -4.08 22.39 -17.89
C LYS A 215 -3.57 20.96 -18.11
N THR A 216 -2.42 20.76 -18.74
CA THR A 216 -1.90 19.43 -19.08
C THR A 216 -0.92 18.92 -18.02
N ILE A 217 -1.38 18.82 -16.78
CA ILE A 217 -0.56 18.45 -15.59
C ILE A 217 0.28 17.20 -15.85
N ILE A 218 -0.31 16.14 -16.42
CA ILE A 218 0.41 14.88 -16.68
C ILE A 218 1.59 15.09 -17.64
N ASN A 219 1.40 15.85 -18.72
CA ASN A 219 2.47 16.11 -19.69
C ASN A 219 3.59 16.97 -19.07
N ASN A 220 3.23 17.90 -18.18
CA ASN A 220 4.20 18.71 -17.47
C ASN A 220 5.03 17.88 -16.48
N ILE A 221 4.40 16.93 -15.78
CA ILE A 221 5.09 15.97 -14.90
C ILE A 221 6.03 15.07 -15.72
N ILE A 222 5.60 14.54 -16.87
CA ILE A 222 6.45 13.74 -17.77
C ILE A 222 7.67 14.54 -18.19
N LYS A 223 7.50 15.76 -18.75
CA LYS A 223 8.60 16.62 -19.17
C LYS A 223 9.58 16.96 -18.05
N MET A 224 9.05 17.20 -16.85
CA MET A 224 9.86 17.43 -15.66
C MET A 224 10.70 16.20 -15.33
N ARG A 225 10.07 15.00 -15.27
CA ARG A 225 10.76 13.74 -15.00
C ARG A 225 11.87 13.47 -16.01
N ASP A 226 11.57 13.60 -17.30
CA ASP A 226 12.52 13.34 -18.38
C ASP A 226 13.70 14.31 -18.34
N SER A 227 13.44 15.58 -18.01
CA SER A 227 14.51 16.56 -17.79
C SER A 227 15.42 16.18 -16.60
N ILE A 228 14.83 15.74 -15.50
CA ILE A 228 15.58 15.28 -14.31
C ILE A 228 16.35 13.98 -14.63
N GLY A 229 15.73 13.05 -15.33
CA GLY A 229 16.38 11.82 -15.78
C GLY A 229 17.61 12.09 -16.65
N ASN A 230 17.45 12.96 -17.64
CA ASN A 230 18.55 13.38 -18.51
C ASN A 230 19.68 14.14 -17.75
N MET A 231 19.34 14.83 -16.68
CA MET A 231 20.32 15.60 -15.89
C MET A 231 21.07 14.75 -14.86
N TYR A 232 20.42 13.78 -14.25
CA TYR A 232 20.93 13.11 -13.05
C TYR A 232 20.92 11.57 -13.08
N VAL A 233 20.09 10.94 -13.90
CA VAL A 233 19.92 9.47 -13.87
C VAL A 233 20.41 8.87 -15.19
N HIS A 234 21.71 8.64 -15.24
CA HIS A 234 22.38 8.08 -16.41
C HIS A 234 22.59 6.57 -16.27
N GLY A 235 22.60 5.87 -17.40
CA GLY A 235 23.01 4.48 -17.49
C GLY A 235 24.52 4.31 -17.48
N GLN A 236 24.98 3.10 -17.77
CA GLN A 236 26.43 2.80 -17.82
C GLN A 236 27.09 3.29 -19.12
N GLU A 237 26.34 3.25 -20.21
CA GLU A 237 26.85 3.67 -21.54
C GLU A 237 26.70 5.18 -21.73
N PRO A 238 27.67 5.86 -22.38
CA PRO A 238 27.56 7.27 -22.69
C PRO A 238 26.32 7.59 -23.53
N GLY A 239 25.60 8.66 -23.14
CA GLY A 239 24.39 9.11 -23.84
C GLY A 239 23.11 8.35 -23.47
N THR A 240 23.18 7.49 -22.45
CA THR A 240 21.98 6.85 -21.87
C THR A 240 21.48 7.60 -20.66
N TYR A 241 20.17 7.81 -20.54
CA TYR A 241 19.52 8.51 -19.43
C TYR A 241 18.06 8.08 -19.28
N MET A 242 17.51 8.21 -18.07
CA MET A 242 16.15 7.81 -17.76
C MET A 242 15.13 8.77 -18.41
N VAL A 243 14.11 8.20 -19.05
CA VAL A 243 12.93 8.88 -19.58
C VAL A 243 11.66 8.14 -19.17
N THR A 244 10.51 8.79 -19.36
CA THR A 244 9.21 8.12 -19.25
C THR A 244 8.98 7.30 -20.51
N GLU A 245 8.54 6.05 -20.36
CA GLU A 245 8.18 5.18 -21.49
C GLU A 245 7.03 5.82 -22.28
N GLU A 246 7.20 5.98 -23.62
CA GLU A 246 6.21 6.63 -24.47
C GLU A 246 5.04 5.72 -24.87
N ALA A 247 5.23 4.37 -24.84
CA ALA A 247 4.25 3.42 -25.30
C ALA A 247 2.97 3.39 -24.45
N TYR A 248 3.07 3.76 -23.17
CA TYR A 248 1.95 3.78 -22.23
C TYR A 248 1.89 5.08 -21.45
N SER A 249 0.76 5.79 -21.58
CA SER A 249 0.51 6.99 -20.78
C SER A 249 0.49 6.66 -19.30
N PRO A 250 1.24 7.37 -18.45
CA PRO A 250 1.15 7.20 -17.02
C PRO A 250 -0.23 7.54 -16.46
N TYR A 251 -0.60 6.89 -15.38
CA TYR A 251 -1.79 7.21 -14.59
C TYR A 251 -1.53 8.45 -13.72
N LEU A 252 -2.50 9.34 -13.65
CA LEU A 252 -2.45 10.53 -12.80
C LEU A 252 -3.62 10.55 -11.83
N PHE A 253 -3.31 10.65 -10.54
CA PHE A 253 -4.30 10.77 -9.49
C PHE A 253 -4.09 12.09 -8.73
N MET A 254 -5.20 12.78 -8.46
CA MET A 254 -5.20 13.88 -7.51
C MET A 254 -5.39 13.30 -6.10
N THR A 255 -4.46 13.60 -5.21
CA THR A 255 -4.46 13.06 -3.85
C THR A 255 -4.11 14.14 -2.83
N SER A 256 -4.19 13.80 -1.56
CA SER A 256 -3.65 14.61 -0.47
C SER A 256 -2.52 13.88 0.21
N PHE A 257 -1.49 14.62 0.52
CA PHE A 257 -0.34 14.14 1.30
C PHE A 257 -0.30 14.90 2.62
N GLN A 258 -0.77 14.26 3.70
CA GLN A 258 -1.23 14.97 4.89
C GLN A 258 -2.29 16.00 4.47
N ASP A 259 -2.17 17.28 4.82
CA ASP A 259 -3.09 18.35 4.44
C ASP A 259 -2.69 19.07 3.13
N LYS A 260 -1.66 18.59 2.43
CA LYS A 260 -1.13 19.21 1.22
C LYS A 260 -1.71 18.54 -0.02
N ARG A 261 -2.09 19.35 -1.03
CA ARG A 261 -2.46 18.80 -2.34
C ARG A 261 -1.25 18.13 -2.99
N ALA A 262 -1.48 17.00 -3.62
CA ALA A 262 -0.45 16.28 -4.33
C ALA A 262 -0.99 15.64 -5.62
N PHE A 263 -0.09 15.45 -6.57
CA PHE A 263 -0.31 14.60 -7.74
C PHE A 263 0.48 13.30 -7.52
N GLU A 264 -0.19 12.18 -7.65
CA GLU A 264 0.42 10.86 -7.69
C GLU A 264 0.44 10.39 -9.14
N THR A 265 1.62 10.07 -9.67
CA THR A 265 1.78 9.57 -11.04
C THR A 265 2.41 8.20 -11.00
N ARG A 266 1.81 7.24 -11.72
CA ARG A 266 2.30 5.86 -11.86
C ARG A 266 2.49 5.52 -13.32
N GLY A 267 3.61 4.94 -13.67
CA GLY A 267 3.90 4.56 -15.06
C GLY A 267 5.22 3.80 -15.16
N ASN A 268 5.71 3.69 -16.37
CA ASN A 268 6.97 3.02 -16.65
C ASN A 268 8.02 4.03 -17.09
N TRP A 269 9.25 3.78 -16.69
CA TRP A 269 10.44 4.45 -17.18
C TRP A 269 11.24 3.50 -18.07
N GLU A 270 11.97 4.06 -18.97
CA GLU A 270 12.95 3.35 -19.77
C GLU A 270 14.26 4.15 -19.82
N MET A 271 15.33 3.49 -20.23
CA MET A 271 16.60 4.15 -20.45
C MET A 271 16.71 4.49 -21.93
N ALA A 272 16.79 5.77 -22.28
CA ALA A 272 17.07 6.19 -23.65
C ALA A 272 18.38 5.54 -24.14
N ASN A 273 18.33 4.92 -25.30
CA ASN A 273 19.45 4.21 -25.95
C ASN A 273 19.98 2.98 -25.18
N ASP A 274 19.16 2.38 -24.28
CA ASP A 274 19.48 1.13 -23.57
C ASP A 274 18.19 0.34 -23.28
N PHE A 275 18.32 -0.96 -22.96
CA PHE A 275 17.18 -1.87 -22.72
C PHE A 275 16.75 -1.96 -21.25
N MET A 276 17.08 -0.98 -20.44
CA MET A 276 16.65 -0.92 -19.03
C MET A 276 15.32 -0.20 -18.91
N GLY A 277 14.44 -0.73 -18.04
CA GLY A 277 13.16 -0.10 -17.75
C GLY A 277 12.50 -0.70 -16.53
N GLY A 278 11.38 -0.10 -16.11
CA GLY A 278 10.60 -0.58 -14.99
C GLY A 278 9.54 0.40 -14.54
N PRO A 279 8.80 0.10 -13.45
CA PRO A 279 7.78 1.00 -12.96
C PRO A 279 8.36 2.14 -12.13
N PHE A 280 7.63 3.26 -12.11
CA PHE A 280 7.85 4.37 -11.20
C PHE A 280 6.57 4.79 -10.49
N LEU A 281 6.77 5.42 -9.33
CA LEU A 281 5.75 6.05 -8.51
C LEU A 281 6.26 7.45 -8.13
N ASN A 282 5.61 8.50 -8.62
CA ASN A 282 6.00 9.89 -8.40
C ASN A 282 4.93 10.60 -7.58
N TYR A 283 5.34 11.32 -6.54
CA TYR A 283 4.51 12.25 -5.79
C TYR A 283 5.03 13.67 -5.99
N ALA A 284 4.24 14.53 -6.59
CA ALA A 284 4.46 15.97 -6.63
C ALA A 284 3.61 16.62 -5.53
N ILE A 285 4.22 16.96 -4.41
CA ILE A 285 3.55 17.46 -3.20
C ILE A 285 3.68 18.98 -3.16
N ARG A 286 2.56 19.69 -3.15
CA ARG A 286 2.52 21.12 -3.14
C ARG A 286 3.00 21.68 -1.80
N ASP A 287 4.05 22.51 -1.83
CA ASP A 287 4.58 23.21 -0.66
C ASP A 287 4.32 24.73 -0.79
N ASP A 288 3.19 25.17 -0.23
CA ASP A 288 2.77 26.57 -0.32
C ASP A 288 3.69 27.51 0.47
N LYS A 289 4.37 27.02 1.52
CA LYS A 289 5.33 27.79 2.30
C LYS A 289 6.55 28.19 1.48
N ASN A 290 7.06 27.26 0.67
CA ASN A 290 8.25 27.45 -0.16
C ASN A 290 7.92 27.78 -1.64
N LYS A 291 6.63 27.89 -2.00
CA LYS A 291 6.12 28.16 -3.35
C LYS A 291 6.71 27.20 -4.41
N CYS A 292 6.75 25.91 -4.11
CA CYS A 292 7.30 24.89 -4.98
C CYS A 292 6.53 23.57 -4.83
N TYR A 293 6.84 22.62 -5.71
CA TYR A 293 6.52 21.22 -5.50
C TYR A 293 7.74 20.49 -4.95
N LEU A 294 7.58 19.77 -3.85
CA LEU A 294 8.50 18.73 -3.42
C LEU A 294 8.17 17.47 -4.21
N ILE A 295 9.13 16.99 -4.99
CA ILE A 295 9.01 15.75 -5.73
C ILE A 295 9.71 14.64 -4.98
N ILE A 296 8.99 13.54 -4.78
CA ILE A 296 9.55 12.30 -4.26
C ILE A 296 9.14 11.19 -5.21
N GLU A 297 10.12 10.60 -5.87
CA GLU A 297 9.89 9.56 -6.85
C GLU A 297 10.59 8.27 -6.46
N GLY A 298 9.84 7.17 -6.45
CA GLY A 298 10.39 5.82 -6.36
C GLY A 298 10.38 5.18 -7.73
N PHE A 299 11.47 4.50 -8.12
CA PHE A 299 11.51 3.67 -9.33
C PHE A 299 12.28 2.37 -9.12
N ILE A 300 11.98 1.38 -9.94
CA ILE A 300 12.49 0.00 -9.78
C ILE A 300 13.12 -0.46 -11.08
N TYR A 301 14.31 -1.03 -10.97
CA TYR A 301 14.88 -1.90 -11.98
C TYR A 301 14.94 -3.33 -11.44
N SER A 302 14.10 -4.21 -11.94
CA SER A 302 14.00 -5.61 -11.51
C SER A 302 13.41 -6.47 -12.63
N PRO A 303 14.18 -6.77 -13.70
CA PRO A 303 13.64 -7.34 -14.93
C PRO A 303 13.02 -8.73 -14.73
N SER A 304 13.52 -9.52 -13.79
CA SER A 304 13.16 -10.93 -13.62
C SER A 304 12.26 -11.24 -12.42
N SER A 305 11.71 -10.22 -11.75
CA SER A 305 10.87 -10.42 -10.53
C SER A 305 9.58 -9.60 -10.58
N PRO A 306 8.53 -10.05 -9.90
CA PRO A 306 7.33 -9.24 -9.65
C PRO A 306 7.68 -7.92 -8.95
N LYS A 307 6.96 -6.85 -9.30
CA LYS A 307 7.26 -5.48 -8.87
C LYS A 307 6.21 -4.89 -7.94
N ARG A 308 5.02 -5.51 -7.86
CA ARG A 308 3.92 -5.04 -7.00
C ARG A 308 4.37 -4.77 -5.57
N ASP A 309 5.02 -5.74 -4.93
CA ASP A 309 5.41 -5.63 -3.53
C ASP A 309 6.57 -4.64 -3.33
N LEU A 310 7.45 -4.48 -4.34
CA LEU A 310 8.50 -3.46 -4.34
C LEU A 310 7.92 -2.04 -4.46
N ILE A 311 6.88 -1.84 -5.27
CA ILE A 311 6.17 -0.54 -5.36
C ILE A 311 5.50 -0.20 -4.02
N ILE A 312 4.88 -1.16 -3.33
CA ILE A 312 4.29 -0.93 -2.00
C ILE A 312 5.38 -0.59 -0.97
N GLU A 313 6.55 -1.21 -1.05
CA GLU A 313 7.68 -0.84 -0.18
C GLU A 313 8.10 0.63 -0.42
N LEU A 314 8.30 1.04 -1.67
CA LEU A 314 8.61 2.42 -2.02
C LEU A 314 7.50 3.39 -1.59
N GLU A 315 6.24 3.06 -1.87
CA GLU A 315 5.09 3.85 -1.43
C GLU A 315 5.06 4.02 0.10
N SER A 316 5.39 2.97 0.84
CA SER A 316 5.42 3.02 2.32
C SER A 316 6.51 3.97 2.84
N ILE A 317 7.68 4.00 2.19
CA ILE A 317 8.75 4.95 2.52
C ILE A 317 8.29 6.38 2.21
N ILE A 318 7.78 6.62 1.00
CA ILE A 318 7.32 7.95 0.58
C ILE A 318 6.21 8.46 1.52
N LYS A 319 5.24 7.60 1.84
CA LYS A 319 4.12 7.96 2.75
C LYS A 319 4.52 8.10 4.22
N SER A 320 5.77 7.84 4.58
CA SER A 320 6.30 8.15 5.92
C SER A 320 6.76 9.61 6.08
N VAL A 321 6.74 10.39 5.01
CA VAL A 321 7.11 11.81 5.04
C VAL A 321 6.24 12.61 6.01
N GLN A 322 6.89 13.45 6.79
CA GLN A 322 6.26 14.45 7.64
C GLN A 322 6.91 15.82 7.35
N PHE A 323 6.12 16.83 7.08
CA PHE A 323 6.59 18.21 6.89
C PHE A 323 6.92 18.84 8.25
N LEU A 324 8.04 19.58 8.32
CA LEU A 324 8.56 20.22 9.54
C LEU A 324 8.18 21.71 9.61
#